data_54043e013a430c6be459479232e08f80
#
_entry.id   54043e013a430c6be459479232e08f80
#
_cell.length_a   1.000
_cell.length_b   1.000
_cell.length_c   1.000
_cell.angle_alpha   90.00
_cell.angle_beta   90.00
_cell.angle_gamma   90.00
#
_symmetry.space_group_name_H-M   'P 1'
#
loop_
_entity.id
_entity.type
_entity.pdbx_description
1 polymer ?
#
loop_
_entity_poly.entity_id
_entity_poly.type
_entity_poly.pdbx_seq_one_letter_code
_entity_poly.pdbx_strand_id
1 'polypeptide(L)'
;MRPHSTHTGTGGSAVNKAVAFLVKHPVSGSFFISLSIRTAAAVASNLMIDGVLIPDEGQYLLISRLASEGELTSEFWGGYGRSLFDSTRAFTWPLTALFWLFGPHRILGQLLSATFGAISAAAAASLASRFLRPRFALAAGLTVAIFPSQILWSSVVLRESMIWALLATMALVIAYS
;
A
#
# COMPACT_ATOMS: atom_id res chain seq x y z
N MET A 1 -9.10 34.04 48.62
CA MET A 1 -9.51 33.05 47.64
C MET A 1 -8.75 33.32 46.33
N ARG A 2 -7.82 32.43 45.94
CA ARG A 2 -7.10 32.51 44.66
C ARG A 2 -7.81 31.60 43.65
N PRO A 3 -8.07 32.03 42.42
CA PRO A 3 -8.66 31.14 41.43
C PRO A 3 -7.62 30.11 40.96
N HIS A 4 -8.00 28.85 40.92
CA HIS A 4 -7.24 27.76 40.32
C HIS A 4 -7.13 28.00 38.81
N SER A 5 -5.91 28.23 38.33
CA SER A 5 -5.59 28.19 36.91
C SER A 5 -5.56 26.74 36.45
N THR A 6 -6.60 26.33 35.72
CA THR A 6 -6.65 25.04 35.04
C THR A 6 -5.71 25.08 33.82
N HIS A 7 -4.58 24.40 33.93
CA HIS A 7 -3.71 24.07 32.82
C HIS A 7 -4.38 23.03 31.90
N THR A 8 -5.14 23.50 30.92
CA THR A 8 -5.63 22.65 29.82
C THR A 8 -5.32 23.37 28.51
N GLY A 9 -4.23 23.01 27.81
CA GLY A 9 -3.98 23.73 26.56
C GLY A 9 -2.90 23.28 25.60
N THR A 10 -2.03 22.31 25.91
CA THR A 10 -0.91 21.98 25.01
C THR A 10 -1.23 20.97 23.92
N GLY A 11 -2.14 20.00 24.15
CA GLY A 11 -2.49 18.95 23.17
C GLY A 11 -3.29 19.46 21.97
N GLY A 12 -4.20 20.41 22.16
CA GLY A 12 -5.04 20.93 21.09
C GLY A 12 -4.27 21.70 20.01
N SER A 13 -3.19 22.38 20.39
CA SER A 13 -2.36 23.16 19.44
C SER A 13 -1.59 22.24 18.46
N ALA A 14 -1.04 21.10 18.91
CA ALA A 14 -0.27 20.18 18.08
C ALA A 14 -1.16 19.44 17.07
N VAL A 15 -2.33 18.95 17.53
CA VAL A 15 -3.31 18.28 16.67
C VAL A 15 -3.81 19.24 15.57
N ASN A 16 -4.16 20.47 15.92
CA ASN A 16 -4.63 21.45 14.95
C ASN A 16 -3.56 21.79 13.89
N LYS A 17 -2.28 21.86 14.27
CA LYS A 17 -1.17 22.06 13.33
C LYS A 17 -0.99 20.84 12.41
N ALA A 18 -1.09 19.63 12.92
CA ALA A 18 -0.99 18.40 12.13
C ALA A 18 -2.15 18.31 11.11
N VAL A 19 -3.38 18.58 11.53
CA VAL A 19 -4.55 18.60 10.63
C VAL A 19 -4.39 19.69 9.57
N ALA A 20 -3.97 20.90 9.93
CA ALA A 20 -3.73 21.97 8.98
C ALA A 20 -2.65 21.61 7.95
N PHE A 21 -1.58 20.91 8.38
CA PHE A 21 -0.53 20.42 7.49
C PHE A 21 -1.08 19.38 6.51
N LEU A 22 -1.86 18.39 6.98
CA LEU A 22 -2.47 17.36 6.14
C LEU A 22 -3.45 17.97 5.11
N VAL A 23 -4.25 18.94 5.52
CA VAL A 23 -5.17 19.66 4.61
C VAL A 23 -4.39 20.45 3.56
N LYS A 24 -3.25 21.04 3.93
CA LYS A 24 -2.38 21.76 2.99
C LYS A 24 -1.71 20.81 1.97
N HIS A 25 -1.44 19.57 2.37
CA HIS A 25 -0.76 18.55 1.56
C HIS A 25 -1.59 17.27 1.44
N PRO A 26 -2.79 17.29 0.82
CA PRO A 26 -3.74 16.19 0.87
C PRO A 26 -3.21 14.91 0.21
N VAL A 27 -2.43 15.03 -0.86
CA VAL A 27 -1.86 13.88 -1.59
C VAL A 27 -0.81 13.16 -0.74
N SER A 28 0.19 13.90 -0.25
CA SER A 28 1.24 13.32 0.61
C SER A 28 0.66 12.81 1.93
N GLY A 29 -0.29 13.54 2.54
CA GLY A 29 -0.97 13.13 3.75
C GLY A 29 -1.69 11.79 3.56
N SER A 30 -2.46 11.65 2.49
CA SER A 30 -3.15 10.39 2.16
C SER A 30 -2.17 9.25 1.90
N PHE A 31 -1.07 9.51 1.19
CA PHE A 31 -0.04 8.50 0.93
C PHE A 31 0.57 7.95 2.23
N PHE A 32 1.11 8.83 3.08
CA PHE A 32 1.81 8.38 4.28
C PHE A 32 0.88 7.76 5.32
N ILE A 33 -0.34 8.27 5.50
CA ILE A 33 -1.34 7.67 6.38
C ILE A 33 -1.71 6.28 5.86
N SER A 34 -1.98 6.16 4.58
CA SER A 34 -2.31 4.89 3.92
C SER A 34 -1.18 3.87 4.07
N LEU A 35 0.06 4.27 3.79
CA LEU A 35 1.24 3.42 3.92
C LEU A 35 1.42 2.94 5.36
N SER A 36 1.29 3.84 6.34
CA SER A 36 1.43 3.50 7.76
C SER A 36 0.40 2.48 8.22
N ILE A 37 -0.88 2.66 7.86
CA ILE A 37 -1.96 1.73 8.22
C ILE A 37 -1.69 0.34 7.61
N ARG A 38 -1.33 0.27 6.34
CA ARG A 38 -1.08 -1.00 5.64
C ARG A 38 0.18 -1.69 6.12
N THR A 39 1.24 -0.93 6.40
CA THR A 39 2.46 -1.48 6.99
C THR A 39 2.17 -2.04 8.39
N ALA A 40 1.41 -1.34 9.21
CA ALA A 40 0.99 -1.84 10.52
C ALA A 40 0.17 -3.14 10.40
N ALA A 41 -0.76 -3.20 9.44
CA ALA A 41 -1.55 -4.41 9.18
C ALA A 41 -0.68 -5.57 8.65
N ALA A 42 0.30 -5.30 7.78
CA ALA A 42 1.27 -6.28 7.29
C ALA A 42 2.12 -6.85 8.44
N VAL A 43 2.65 -5.98 9.30
CA VAL A 43 3.42 -6.40 10.49
C VAL A 43 2.55 -7.22 11.43
N ALA A 44 1.33 -6.77 11.71
CA ALA A 44 0.39 -7.51 12.56
C ALA A 44 0.10 -8.91 11.98
N SER A 45 -0.11 -9.03 10.67
CA SER A 45 -0.35 -10.33 10.02
C SER A 45 0.86 -11.26 10.14
N ASN A 46 2.09 -10.75 10.07
CA ASN A 46 3.29 -11.57 10.27
C ASN A 46 3.49 -12.02 11.72
N LEU A 47 3.01 -11.26 12.70
CA LEU A 47 3.10 -11.62 14.12
C LEU A 47 2.00 -12.59 14.56
N MET A 48 0.84 -12.56 13.90
CA MET A 48 -0.34 -13.32 14.32
C MET A 48 -0.58 -14.58 13.49
N ILE A 49 0.01 -14.69 12.29
CA ILE A 49 -0.28 -15.76 11.34
C ILE A 49 1.02 -16.39 10.86
N ASP A 50 1.24 -17.64 11.26
CA ASP A 50 2.33 -18.43 10.71
C ASP A 50 1.99 -18.89 9.28
N GLY A 51 2.79 -18.45 8.30
CA GLY A 51 2.62 -18.80 6.89
C GLY A 51 1.86 -17.73 6.07
N VAL A 52 1.18 -18.19 5.01
CA VAL A 52 0.45 -17.32 4.08
C VAL A 52 -1.03 -17.24 4.44
N LEU A 53 -1.61 -16.07 4.27
CA LEU A 53 -3.03 -15.86 4.56
C LEU A 53 -3.94 -16.35 3.43
N ILE A 54 -3.46 -16.26 2.19
CA ILE A 54 -4.20 -16.56 0.96
C ILE A 54 -3.32 -17.44 0.06
N PRO A 55 -3.88 -18.49 -0.60
CA PRO A 55 -3.10 -19.38 -1.46
C PRO A 55 -2.31 -18.67 -2.56
N ASP A 56 -2.87 -17.64 -3.19
CA ASP A 56 -2.21 -16.88 -4.26
C ASP A 56 -0.96 -16.13 -3.74
N GLU A 57 -0.97 -15.66 -2.50
CA GLU A 57 0.18 -15.07 -1.85
C GLU A 57 1.38 -16.03 -1.85
N GLY A 58 1.12 -17.29 -1.49
CA GLY A 58 2.14 -18.35 -1.47
C GLY A 58 2.75 -18.59 -2.85
N GLN A 59 1.94 -18.54 -3.90
CA GLN A 59 2.41 -18.71 -5.28
C GLN A 59 3.29 -17.54 -5.74
N TYR A 60 2.92 -16.30 -5.47
CA TYR A 60 3.75 -15.14 -5.81
C TYR A 60 5.08 -15.14 -5.07
N LEU A 61 5.07 -15.50 -3.78
CA LEU A 61 6.28 -15.64 -2.99
C LEU A 61 7.19 -16.74 -3.54
N LEU A 62 6.65 -17.92 -3.85
CA LEU A 62 7.41 -19.06 -4.39
C LEU A 62 8.04 -18.72 -5.74
N ILE A 63 7.25 -18.19 -6.68
CA ILE A 63 7.74 -17.82 -8.01
C ILE A 63 8.84 -16.77 -7.92
N SER A 64 8.63 -15.72 -7.13
CA SER A 64 9.60 -14.64 -7.00
C SER A 64 10.88 -15.10 -6.29
N ARG A 65 10.77 -16.05 -5.35
CA ARG A 65 11.90 -16.68 -4.70
C ARG A 65 12.72 -17.51 -5.71
N LEU A 66 12.09 -18.48 -6.40
CA LEU A 66 12.76 -19.31 -7.40
C LEU A 66 13.41 -18.46 -8.50
N ALA A 67 12.75 -17.38 -8.91
CA ALA A 67 13.30 -16.44 -9.88
C ALA A 67 14.53 -15.69 -9.33
N SER A 68 14.53 -15.29 -8.07
CA SER A 68 15.63 -14.58 -7.44
C SER A 68 16.86 -15.46 -7.18
N GLU A 69 16.64 -16.77 -6.97
CA GLU A 69 17.66 -17.79 -6.76
C GLU A 69 18.18 -18.38 -8.09
N GLY A 70 17.57 -18.04 -9.24
CA GLY A 70 17.92 -18.61 -10.55
C GLY A 70 17.44 -20.05 -10.76
N GLU A 71 16.53 -20.52 -9.91
CA GLU A 71 16.06 -21.92 -9.88
C GLU A 71 14.80 -22.15 -10.73
N LEU A 72 14.46 -21.26 -11.64
CA LEU A 72 13.37 -21.48 -12.58
C LEU A 72 13.75 -22.53 -13.61
N THR A 73 13.43 -23.79 -13.31
CA THR A 73 13.73 -24.95 -14.17
C THR A 73 12.79 -25.02 -15.37
N SER A 74 13.22 -25.77 -16.41
CA SER A 74 12.38 -26.07 -17.59
C SER A 74 11.10 -26.81 -17.20
N GLU A 75 11.13 -27.61 -16.13
CA GLU A 75 9.99 -28.35 -15.61
C GLU A 75 8.95 -27.39 -15.01
N PHE A 76 9.36 -26.37 -14.27
CA PHE A 76 8.51 -25.29 -13.79
C PHE A 76 7.86 -24.52 -14.97
N TRP A 77 8.63 -24.22 -16.03
CA TRP A 77 8.15 -23.51 -17.21
C TRP A 77 7.23 -24.36 -18.10
N GLY A 78 7.27 -25.67 -18.04
CA GLY A 78 6.43 -26.56 -18.84
C GLY A 78 4.97 -26.67 -18.38
N GLY A 79 4.63 -26.11 -17.21
CA GLY A 79 3.33 -26.27 -16.57
C GLY A 79 2.61 -24.97 -16.21
N TYR A 80 1.78 -25.07 -15.18
CA TYR A 80 1.00 -23.98 -14.63
C TYR A 80 1.85 -22.77 -14.20
N GLY A 81 3.08 -23.01 -13.76
CA GLY A 81 4.01 -21.97 -13.31
C GLY A 81 4.33 -20.92 -14.39
N ARG A 82 4.51 -21.35 -15.64
CA ARG A 82 4.74 -20.43 -16.76
C ARG A 82 3.55 -19.52 -17.01
N SER A 83 2.35 -20.08 -17.08
CA SER A 83 1.12 -19.31 -17.29
C SER A 83 0.90 -18.29 -16.17
N LEU A 84 1.14 -18.71 -14.92
CA LEU A 84 1.02 -17.82 -13.77
C LEU A 84 2.08 -16.71 -13.82
N PHE A 85 3.34 -17.03 -14.10
CA PHE A 85 4.40 -16.05 -14.21
C PHE A 85 4.12 -15.02 -15.32
N ASP A 86 3.76 -15.48 -16.51
CA ASP A 86 3.46 -14.60 -17.64
C ASP A 86 2.29 -13.64 -17.35
N SER A 87 1.27 -14.13 -16.65
CA SER A 87 0.09 -13.33 -16.28
C SER A 87 0.33 -12.38 -15.10
N THR A 88 1.37 -12.61 -14.30
CA THR A 88 1.65 -11.85 -13.07
C THR A 88 2.98 -11.14 -13.06
N ARG A 89 3.77 -11.27 -14.12
CA ARG A 89 5.16 -10.76 -14.21
C ARG A 89 5.30 -9.28 -13.84
N ALA A 90 4.31 -8.45 -14.13
CA ALA A 90 4.33 -7.03 -13.76
C ALA A 90 4.44 -6.81 -12.24
N PHE A 91 3.92 -7.76 -11.44
CA PHE A 91 4.02 -7.74 -9.99
C PHE A 91 5.18 -8.60 -9.48
N THR A 92 5.39 -9.78 -10.06
CA THR A 92 6.42 -10.72 -9.60
C THR A 92 7.84 -10.24 -9.92
N TRP A 93 8.07 -9.50 -11.00
CA TRP A 93 9.39 -8.95 -11.31
C TRP A 93 9.91 -7.95 -10.27
N PRO A 94 9.17 -6.91 -9.87
CA PRO A 94 9.59 -6.04 -8.77
C PRO A 94 9.81 -6.81 -7.47
N LEU A 95 8.98 -7.81 -7.18
CA LEU A 95 9.13 -8.65 -5.99
C LEU A 95 10.40 -9.52 -6.08
N THR A 96 10.69 -10.10 -7.24
CA THR A 96 11.93 -10.86 -7.51
C THR A 96 13.15 -9.98 -7.30
N ALA A 97 13.14 -8.74 -7.79
CA ALA A 97 14.23 -7.79 -7.59
C ALA A 97 14.44 -7.47 -6.10
N LEU A 98 13.37 -7.30 -5.33
CA LEU A 98 13.46 -7.11 -3.88
C LEU A 98 14.04 -8.35 -3.19
N PHE A 99 13.64 -9.55 -3.60
CA PHE A 99 14.17 -10.80 -3.03
C PHE A 99 15.65 -11.01 -3.40
N TRP A 100 16.05 -10.65 -4.60
CA TRP A 100 17.44 -10.69 -4.99
C TRP A 100 18.33 -9.75 -4.17
N LEU A 101 17.82 -8.55 -3.81
CA LEU A 101 18.57 -7.55 -3.05
C LEU A 101 18.58 -7.80 -1.53
N PHE A 102 17.47 -8.27 -0.97
CA PHE A 102 17.24 -8.30 0.49
C PHE A 102 16.95 -9.71 1.03
N GLY A 103 16.88 -10.72 0.16
CA GLY A 103 16.49 -12.09 0.50
C GLY A 103 14.96 -12.30 0.43
N PRO A 104 14.51 -13.57 0.39
CA PRO A 104 13.11 -13.95 0.17
C PRO A 104 12.26 -13.81 1.46
N HIS A 105 12.04 -12.59 1.90
CA HIS A 105 11.23 -12.29 3.09
C HIS A 105 9.81 -11.84 2.69
N ARG A 106 8.77 -12.51 3.24
CA ARG A 106 7.35 -12.20 3.01
C ARG A 106 7.02 -10.71 3.20
N ILE A 107 7.60 -10.08 4.22
CA ILE A 107 7.36 -8.67 4.55
C ILE A 107 7.70 -7.73 3.37
N LEU A 108 8.70 -8.06 2.53
CA LEU A 108 9.05 -7.24 1.37
C LEU A 108 7.93 -7.21 0.34
N GLY A 109 7.28 -8.35 0.09
CA GLY A 109 6.13 -8.42 -0.80
C GLY A 109 4.91 -7.68 -0.25
N GLN A 110 4.70 -7.75 1.07
CA GLN A 110 3.65 -7.01 1.74
C GLN A 110 3.90 -5.49 1.70
N LEU A 111 5.14 -5.04 1.90
CA LEU A 111 5.52 -3.62 1.77
C LEU A 111 5.37 -3.13 0.33
N LEU A 112 5.68 -3.96 -0.66
CA LEU A 112 5.44 -3.65 -2.07
C LEU A 112 3.93 -3.44 -2.32
N SER A 113 3.08 -4.37 -1.87
CA SER A 113 1.62 -4.27 -1.98
C SER A 113 1.08 -3.05 -1.22
N ALA A 114 1.58 -2.79 0.00
CA ALA A 114 1.21 -1.63 0.82
C ALA A 114 1.54 -0.30 0.11
N THR A 115 2.70 -0.25 -0.58
CA THR A 115 3.11 0.92 -1.36
C THR A 115 2.15 1.18 -2.51
N PHE A 116 1.74 0.16 -3.25
CA PHE A 116 0.72 0.31 -4.29
C PHE A 116 -0.63 0.76 -3.72
N GLY A 117 -1.05 0.21 -2.58
CA GLY A 117 -2.26 0.67 -1.89
C GLY A 117 -2.17 2.14 -1.45
N ALA A 118 -0.99 2.60 -1.04
CA ALA A 118 -0.76 4.00 -0.69
C ALA A 118 -0.77 4.92 -1.92
N ILE A 119 -0.24 4.46 -3.06
CA ILE A 119 -0.32 5.17 -4.35
C ILE A 119 -1.79 5.35 -4.76
N SER A 120 -2.64 4.32 -4.58
CA SER A 120 -4.08 4.42 -4.88
C SER A 120 -4.76 5.52 -4.06
N ALA A 121 -4.46 5.62 -2.76
CA ALA A 121 -5.00 6.66 -1.88
C ALA A 121 -4.51 8.06 -2.29
N ALA A 122 -3.22 8.19 -2.63
CA ALA A 122 -2.64 9.44 -3.11
C ALA A 122 -3.24 9.87 -4.46
N ALA A 123 -3.44 8.94 -5.38
CA ALA A 123 -4.05 9.20 -6.68
C ALA A 123 -5.51 9.67 -6.52
N ALA A 124 -6.28 9.06 -5.61
CA ALA A 124 -7.64 9.50 -5.29
C ALA A 124 -7.67 10.93 -4.71
N ALA A 125 -6.75 11.25 -3.78
CA ALA A 125 -6.62 12.60 -3.25
C ALA A 125 -6.21 13.61 -4.33
N SER A 126 -5.28 13.24 -5.21
CA SER A 126 -4.81 14.07 -6.32
C SER A 126 -5.93 14.36 -7.32
N LEU A 127 -6.67 13.31 -7.73
CA LEU A 127 -7.82 13.46 -8.61
C LEU A 127 -8.91 14.36 -8.01
N ALA A 128 -9.23 14.14 -6.74
CA ALA A 128 -10.20 14.95 -6.00
C ALA A 128 -9.75 16.41 -5.87
N SER A 129 -8.43 16.67 -5.73
CA SER A 129 -7.86 18.03 -5.64
C SER A 129 -8.12 18.88 -6.87
N ARG A 130 -8.37 18.26 -8.03
CA ARG A 130 -8.69 18.98 -9.26
C ARG A 130 -10.08 19.62 -9.23
N PHE A 131 -11.01 19.03 -8.51
CA PHE A 131 -12.43 19.42 -8.53
C PHE A 131 -12.92 19.96 -7.18
N LEU A 132 -12.22 19.65 -6.10
CA LEU A 132 -12.68 19.87 -4.74
C LEU A 132 -11.67 20.71 -3.93
N ARG A 133 -12.17 21.34 -2.86
CA ARG A 133 -11.33 22.02 -1.88
C ARG A 133 -10.38 21.03 -1.18
N PRO A 134 -9.18 21.45 -0.73
CA PRO A 134 -8.15 20.55 -0.18
C PRO A 134 -8.65 19.61 0.94
N ARG A 135 -9.56 20.07 1.80
CA ARG A 135 -10.16 19.24 2.86
C ARG A 135 -10.95 18.06 2.32
N PHE A 136 -11.67 18.22 1.22
CA PHE A 136 -12.44 17.15 0.59
C PHE A 136 -11.55 16.25 -0.24
N ALA A 137 -10.49 16.78 -0.83
CA ALA A 137 -9.45 15.99 -1.48
C ALA A 137 -8.73 15.07 -0.49
N LEU A 138 -8.37 15.59 0.70
CA LEU A 138 -7.84 14.77 1.77
C LEU A 138 -8.85 13.70 2.20
N ALA A 139 -10.12 14.05 2.39
CA ALA A 139 -11.17 13.09 2.76
C ALA A 139 -11.30 11.96 1.73
N ALA A 140 -11.26 12.26 0.42
CA ALA A 140 -11.32 11.26 -0.63
C ALA A 140 -10.13 10.27 -0.56
N GLY A 141 -8.91 10.77 -0.38
CA GLY A 141 -7.73 9.92 -0.20
C GLY A 141 -7.79 9.10 1.09
N LEU A 142 -8.23 9.69 2.20
CA LEU A 142 -8.39 8.98 3.47
C LEU A 142 -9.49 7.90 3.40
N THR A 143 -10.57 8.11 2.67
CA THR A 143 -11.58 7.06 2.44
C THR A 143 -10.95 5.82 1.83
N VAL A 144 -10.11 5.97 0.79
CA VAL A 144 -9.35 4.84 0.21
C VAL A 144 -8.34 4.27 1.20
N ALA A 145 -7.69 5.13 1.99
CA ALA A 145 -6.67 4.72 2.96
C ALA A 145 -7.22 3.81 4.06
N ILE A 146 -8.44 4.10 4.56
CA ILE A 146 -9.06 3.39 5.70
C ILE A 146 -10.09 2.33 5.28
N PHE A 147 -10.34 2.16 3.97
CA PHE A 147 -11.34 1.19 3.50
C PHE A 147 -10.89 -0.25 3.83
N PRO A 148 -11.66 -1.02 4.61
CA PRO A 148 -11.18 -2.28 5.20
C PRO A 148 -10.69 -3.30 4.18
N SER A 149 -11.42 -3.50 3.07
CA SER A 149 -10.98 -4.44 2.03
C SER A 149 -9.71 -3.97 1.33
N GLN A 150 -9.53 -2.67 1.13
CA GLN A 150 -8.31 -2.10 0.56
C GLN A 150 -7.10 -2.32 1.49
N ILE A 151 -7.29 -2.20 2.80
CA ILE A 151 -6.24 -2.49 3.79
C ILE A 151 -5.89 -3.97 3.72
N LEU A 152 -6.88 -4.86 3.78
CA LEU A 152 -6.66 -6.31 3.76
C LEU A 152 -5.86 -6.74 2.52
N TRP A 153 -6.37 -6.42 1.32
CA TRP A 153 -5.77 -6.84 0.06
C TRP A 153 -4.39 -6.22 -0.23
N SER A 154 -4.07 -5.08 0.37
CA SER A 154 -2.76 -4.44 0.23
C SER A 154 -1.80 -4.70 1.39
N SER A 155 -2.21 -5.50 2.39
CA SER A 155 -1.36 -5.94 3.50
C SER A 155 -0.86 -7.38 3.33
N VAL A 156 -1.27 -8.04 2.26
CA VAL A 156 -0.82 -9.37 1.83
C VAL A 156 -0.10 -9.24 0.48
N VAL A 157 0.59 -10.29 0.04
CA VAL A 157 1.36 -10.26 -1.20
C VAL A 157 0.44 -10.57 -2.38
N LEU A 158 -0.24 -9.54 -2.90
CA LEU A 158 -1.19 -9.68 -3.98
C LEU A 158 -1.04 -8.57 -5.04
N ARG A 159 -1.27 -8.92 -6.31
CA ARG A 159 -1.21 -7.99 -7.45
C ARG A 159 -2.38 -7.00 -7.50
N GLU A 160 -3.47 -7.26 -6.81
CA GLU A 160 -4.69 -6.44 -6.81
C GLU A 160 -4.41 -5.01 -6.37
N SER A 161 -3.55 -4.81 -5.38
CA SER A 161 -3.13 -3.48 -4.95
C SER A 161 -2.43 -2.70 -6.06
N MET A 162 -1.60 -3.37 -6.87
CA MET A 162 -0.96 -2.79 -8.05
C MET A 162 -1.99 -2.42 -9.13
N ILE A 163 -2.95 -3.29 -9.39
CA ILE A 163 -4.03 -3.04 -10.37
C ILE A 163 -4.81 -1.78 -9.98
N TRP A 164 -5.19 -1.64 -8.71
CA TRP A 164 -5.89 -0.44 -8.24
C TRP A 164 -5.04 0.82 -8.34
N ALA A 165 -3.74 0.72 -8.03
CA ALA A 165 -2.82 1.85 -8.19
C ALA A 165 -2.72 2.29 -9.65
N LEU A 166 -2.61 1.33 -10.58
CA LEU A 166 -2.55 1.61 -12.01
C LEU A 166 -3.84 2.24 -12.53
N LEU A 167 -5.00 1.70 -12.15
CA LEU A 167 -6.30 2.25 -12.54
C LEU A 167 -6.52 3.66 -12.00
N ALA A 168 -6.18 3.90 -10.73
CA ALA A 168 -6.30 5.21 -10.11
C ALA A 168 -5.34 6.24 -10.75
N THR A 169 -4.11 5.81 -11.08
CA THR A 169 -3.11 6.66 -11.76
C THR A 169 -3.53 6.93 -13.20
N MET A 170 -4.08 5.94 -13.92
CA MET A 170 -4.60 6.13 -15.26
C MET A 170 -5.77 7.12 -15.30
N ALA A 171 -6.72 7.00 -14.36
CA ALA A 171 -7.80 7.98 -14.21
C ALA A 171 -7.26 9.40 -13.93
N LEU A 172 -6.19 9.50 -13.13
CA LEU A 172 -5.51 10.76 -12.87
C LEU A 172 -4.89 11.33 -14.15
N VAL A 173 -4.15 10.54 -14.93
CA VAL A 173 -3.54 10.97 -16.19
C VAL A 173 -4.60 11.48 -17.16
N ILE A 174 -5.68 10.73 -17.37
CA ILE A 174 -6.80 11.14 -18.23
C ILE A 174 -7.41 12.48 -17.75
N ALA A 175 -7.56 12.65 -16.45
CA ALA A 175 -8.12 13.88 -15.91
C ALA A 175 -7.21 15.11 -16.11
N TYR A 176 -5.91 14.92 -16.30
CA TYR A 176 -4.93 16.00 -16.52
C TYR A 176 -4.53 16.20 -18.00
N SER A 177 -4.98 15.32 -18.89
CA SER A 177 -4.86 15.48 -20.35
C SER A 177 -5.88 16.48 -20.91
#